data_d6ec39a765b4d3b818533e4bb1230a61
#
_entry.id   d6ec39a765b4d3b818533e4bb1230a61
#
_cell.length_a   1.000
_cell.length_b   1.000
_cell.length_c   1.000
_cell.angle_alpha   90.00
_cell.angle_beta   90.00
_cell.angle_gamma   90.00
#
_symmetry.space_group_name_H-M   'P 1'
#
loop_
_entity.id
_entity.type
_entity.pdbx_description
1 polymer ?
#
loop_
_entity_poly.entity_id
_entity_poly.type
_entity_poly.pdbx_seq_one_letter_code
_entity_poly.pdbx_strand_id
1 'polypeptide(L)'
;TLGGDVSGFSGTLNLSGANLYLNADTPLAGTLNASTAKVTALRKQNVTGTLNAASLAVDGSALSSDGATLTVSNLALGADAGVSLDINGNITAGTYTLVSWDNLTAGNFADAGTMTLTGTLASLYQGTFNVNTGDKTVTVSVSMADGVVVWDGNPIGAVDNTTTYLFDGTHTGVASLTGDVNAKAIYFNNGIGQDLELTNNGGKLAGNGAMTKLGEGKVTFNSSNNDYSGAVNIKEGTVAVKANMALGTGTVTVDRTGRLEIGVTGGIADILGATMPTINGGTIAFASGGANTLGKLLTGSGINLEVSGAGTALTVSTAQ
;
A
#
# COMPACT_ATOMS: atom_id res chain seq x y z
N THR A 1 -12.13 -14.23 -8.54
CA THR A 1 -12.87 -12.96 -8.65
C THR A 1 -14.13 -13.18 -9.47
N LEU A 2 -15.25 -12.67 -8.99
CA LEU A 2 -16.51 -12.54 -9.73
C LEU A 2 -16.66 -11.08 -10.12
N GLY A 3 -16.61 -10.77 -11.42
CA GLY A 3 -16.56 -9.39 -11.91
C GLY A 3 -17.18 -9.23 -13.28
N GLY A 4 -17.24 -7.98 -13.75
CA GLY A 4 -17.89 -7.61 -15.00
C GLY A 4 -19.43 -7.59 -14.91
N ASP A 5 -20.08 -7.67 -16.06
CA ASP A 5 -21.55 -7.74 -16.13
C ASP A 5 -22.04 -9.14 -15.72
N VAL A 6 -22.77 -9.20 -14.61
CA VAL A 6 -23.36 -10.41 -14.03
C VAL A 6 -24.88 -10.35 -13.98
N SER A 7 -25.50 -9.43 -14.73
CA SER A 7 -26.96 -9.20 -14.73
C SER A 7 -27.79 -10.44 -15.04
N GLY A 8 -27.23 -11.37 -15.81
CA GLY A 8 -27.88 -12.66 -16.13
C GLY A 8 -27.66 -13.77 -15.09
N PHE A 9 -26.89 -13.53 -14.02
CA PHE A 9 -26.62 -14.56 -13.03
C PHE A 9 -27.78 -14.71 -12.06
N SER A 10 -28.52 -15.81 -12.19
CA SER A 10 -29.65 -16.16 -11.31
C SER A 10 -29.49 -17.53 -10.65
N GLY A 11 -28.40 -18.22 -10.94
CA GLY A 11 -28.10 -19.57 -10.42
C GLY A 11 -27.42 -19.54 -9.04
N THR A 12 -26.83 -20.68 -8.69
CA THR A 12 -26.03 -20.85 -7.47
C THR A 12 -24.56 -21.05 -7.83
N LEU A 13 -23.68 -20.22 -7.26
CA LEU A 13 -22.24 -20.41 -7.28
C LEU A 13 -21.79 -20.97 -5.95
N ASN A 14 -21.25 -22.20 -5.96
CA ASN A 14 -20.71 -22.84 -4.76
C ASN A 14 -19.19 -22.75 -4.76
N LEU A 15 -18.65 -22.27 -3.65
CA LEU A 15 -17.21 -22.11 -3.40
C LEU A 15 -16.84 -22.88 -2.13
N SER A 16 -15.80 -23.70 -2.20
CA SER A 16 -15.25 -24.41 -1.05
C SER A 16 -13.79 -24.05 -0.86
N GLY A 17 -13.45 -23.50 0.32
CA GLY A 17 -12.08 -23.29 0.76
C GLY A 17 -11.29 -22.17 0.05
N ALA A 18 -11.93 -21.40 -0.85
CA ALA A 18 -11.30 -20.29 -1.56
C ALA A 18 -11.96 -18.95 -1.20
N ASN A 19 -11.18 -17.86 -1.17
CA ASN A 19 -11.72 -16.53 -1.00
C ASN A 19 -12.49 -16.07 -2.26
N LEU A 20 -13.61 -15.42 -2.05
CA LEU A 20 -14.41 -14.81 -3.11
C LEU A 20 -14.19 -13.29 -3.14
N TYR A 21 -13.76 -12.77 -4.30
CA TYR A 21 -13.63 -11.35 -4.55
C TYR A 21 -14.77 -10.88 -5.44
N LEU A 22 -15.60 -9.95 -4.94
CA LEU A 22 -16.71 -9.34 -5.67
C LEU A 22 -16.23 -8.05 -6.35
N ASN A 23 -16.33 -8.01 -7.67
CA ASN A 23 -15.97 -6.87 -8.51
C ASN A 23 -16.96 -6.72 -9.68
N ALA A 24 -18.24 -6.98 -9.42
CA ALA A 24 -19.28 -6.95 -10.43
C ALA A 24 -19.70 -5.52 -10.78
N ASP A 25 -20.05 -5.29 -12.04
CA ASP A 25 -20.54 -4.01 -12.55
C ASP A 25 -22.08 -3.87 -12.38
N THR A 26 -22.77 -5.00 -12.20
CA THR A 26 -24.21 -5.09 -12.07
C THR A 26 -24.62 -5.85 -10.80
N PRO A 27 -25.85 -5.66 -10.29
CA PRO A 27 -26.33 -6.42 -9.13
C PRO A 27 -26.32 -7.93 -9.34
N LEU A 28 -26.00 -8.66 -8.27
CA LEU A 28 -25.93 -10.12 -8.24
C LEU A 28 -27.25 -10.69 -7.71
N ALA A 29 -28.06 -11.29 -8.58
CA ALA A 29 -29.39 -11.80 -8.22
C ALA A 29 -29.40 -13.26 -7.75
N GLY A 30 -28.37 -14.04 -8.05
CA GLY A 30 -28.27 -15.45 -7.68
C GLY A 30 -27.83 -15.71 -6.25
N THR A 31 -27.55 -16.96 -5.94
CA THR A 31 -27.00 -17.40 -4.66
C THR A 31 -25.48 -17.57 -4.75
N LEU A 32 -24.76 -16.85 -3.89
CA LEU A 32 -23.34 -17.02 -3.70
C LEU A 32 -23.10 -17.82 -2.42
N ASN A 33 -22.74 -19.09 -2.55
CA ASN A 33 -22.48 -19.97 -1.42
C ASN A 33 -20.98 -20.10 -1.15
N ALA A 34 -20.48 -19.26 -0.27
CA ALA A 34 -19.08 -19.18 0.19
C ALA A 34 -19.02 -19.38 1.72
N SER A 35 -19.82 -20.28 2.25
CA SER A 35 -20.00 -20.49 3.71
C SER A 35 -18.73 -20.90 4.46
N THR A 36 -17.68 -21.32 3.75
CA THR A 36 -16.35 -21.64 4.31
C THR A 36 -15.26 -20.63 3.89
N ALA A 37 -15.63 -19.54 3.21
CA ALA A 37 -14.70 -18.61 2.62
C ALA A 37 -14.94 -17.16 3.09
N LYS A 38 -13.89 -16.36 3.05
CA LYS A 38 -13.96 -14.90 3.18
C LYS A 38 -14.47 -14.31 1.86
N VAL A 39 -15.46 -13.42 1.94
CA VAL A 39 -15.97 -12.67 0.80
C VAL A 39 -15.52 -11.23 0.89
N THR A 40 -14.79 -10.75 -0.12
CA THR A 40 -14.23 -9.39 -0.17
C THR A 40 -14.90 -8.56 -1.27
N ALA A 41 -15.49 -7.43 -0.92
CA ALA A 41 -15.98 -6.44 -1.88
C ALA A 41 -14.82 -5.53 -2.31
N LEU A 42 -14.45 -5.59 -3.60
CA LEU A 42 -13.39 -4.77 -4.20
C LEU A 42 -13.91 -3.43 -4.74
N ARG A 43 -15.22 -3.25 -4.78
CA ARG A 43 -15.96 -2.03 -5.16
C ARG A 43 -17.33 -2.07 -4.49
N LYS A 44 -18.11 -1.01 -4.65
CA LYS A 44 -19.52 -1.01 -4.20
C LYS A 44 -20.28 -2.16 -4.86
N GLN A 45 -20.86 -3.07 -4.06
CA GLN A 45 -21.53 -4.28 -4.51
C GLN A 45 -22.96 -4.34 -3.99
N ASN A 46 -23.85 -4.84 -4.83
CA ASN A 46 -25.23 -5.11 -4.49
C ASN A 46 -25.58 -6.57 -4.80
N VAL A 47 -25.82 -7.36 -3.77
CA VAL A 47 -26.28 -8.76 -3.88
C VAL A 47 -27.77 -8.77 -3.57
N THR A 48 -28.59 -8.74 -4.61
CA THR A 48 -30.06 -8.79 -4.49
C THR A 48 -30.59 -10.22 -4.26
N GLY A 49 -29.72 -11.20 -4.39
CA GLY A 49 -29.97 -12.60 -4.07
C GLY A 49 -29.53 -12.98 -2.66
N THR A 50 -28.89 -14.14 -2.53
CA THR A 50 -28.39 -14.68 -1.26
C THR A 50 -26.87 -14.71 -1.24
N LEU A 51 -26.27 -14.26 -0.14
CA LEU A 51 -24.85 -14.41 0.14
C LEU A 51 -24.67 -15.24 1.41
N ASN A 52 -23.96 -16.38 1.28
CA ASN A 52 -23.48 -17.18 2.41
C ASN A 52 -21.98 -16.94 2.53
N ALA A 53 -21.49 -16.52 3.70
CA ALA A 53 -20.07 -16.22 3.90
C ALA A 53 -19.59 -16.66 5.29
N ALA A 54 -18.34 -17.13 5.40
CA ALA A 54 -17.70 -17.34 6.69
C ALA A 54 -17.29 -16.02 7.36
N SER A 55 -16.82 -15.08 6.56
CA SER A 55 -16.47 -13.72 6.99
C SER A 55 -16.55 -12.76 5.80
N LEU A 56 -16.59 -11.47 6.10
CA LEU A 56 -16.68 -10.42 5.09
C LEU A 56 -15.46 -9.49 5.15
N ALA A 57 -15.11 -8.91 4.02
CA ALA A 57 -14.15 -7.84 3.93
C ALA A 57 -14.59 -6.79 2.91
N VAL A 58 -14.10 -5.58 3.11
CA VAL A 58 -14.26 -4.48 2.17
C VAL A 58 -12.87 -3.94 1.86
N ASP A 59 -12.56 -3.75 0.57
CA ASP A 59 -11.36 -3.03 0.15
C ASP A 59 -11.53 -1.54 0.42
N GLY A 60 -10.51 -0.90 1.00
CA GLY A 60 -10.56 0.52 1.35
C GLY A 60 -10.77 1.46 0.15
N SER A 61 -10.33 1.04 -1.05
CA SER A 61 -10.58 1.79 -2.29
C SER A 61 -12.05 1.79 -2.73
N ALA A 62 -12.84 0.86 -2.19
CA ALA A 62 -14.27 0.74 -2.47
C ALA A 62 -15.17 1.58 -1.55
N LEU A 63 -14.59 2.22 -0.53
CA LEU A 63 -15.36 3.01 0.44
C LEU A 63 -16.07 4.19 -0.22
N SER A 64 -17.28 4.43 0.23
CA SER A 64 -18.11 5.54 -0.23
C SER A 64 -18.80 6.22 0.96
N SER A 65 -18.95 7.52 0.89
CA SER A 65 -19.82 8.27 1.81
C SER A 65 -21.32 8.00 1.55
N ASP A 66 -21.65 7.43 0.37
CA ASP A 66 -23.01 7.23 -0.08
C ASP A 66 -23.48 5.79 0.12
N GLY A 67 -23.75 5.44 1.38
CA GLY A 67 -24.33 4.15 1.76
C GLY A 67 -23.28 3.02 1.88
N ALA A 68 -23.77 1.77 2.00
CA ALA A 68 -22.93 0.62 2.22
C ALA A 68 -22.11 0.24 0.99
N THR A 69 -20.88 -0.24 1.24
CA THR A 69 -20.01 -0.78 0.17
C THR A 69 -20.52 -2.15 -0.29
N LEU A 70 -21.00 -3.00 0.64
CA LEU A 70 -21.63 -4.28 0.33
C LEU A 70 -23.09 -4.26 0.84
N THR A 71 -24.06 -4.28 -0.07
CA THR A 71 -25.48 -4.43 0.26
C THR A 71 -25.94 -5.85 -0.11
N VAL A 72 -26.65 -6.52 0.79
CA VAL A 72 -27.07 -7.91 0.62
C VAL A 72 -28.56 -8.07 1.00
N SER A 73 -29.40 -8.57 0.11
CA SER A 73 -30.80 -8.82 0.47
C SER A 73 -30.96 -9.97 1.46
N ASN A 74 -30.34 -11.11 1.19
CA ASN A 74 -30.37 -12.25 2.13
C ASN A 74 -28.95 -12.67 2.48
N LEU A 75 -28.56 -12.40 3.73
CA LEU A 75 -27.23 -12.68 4.26
C LEU A 75 -27.30 -13.91 5.19
N ALA A 76 -26.45 -14.90 4.96
CA ALA A 76 -26.21 -15.98 5.89
C ALA A 76 -24.72 -16.01 6.25
N LEU A 77 -24.44 -16.00 7.53
CA LEU A 77 -23.09 -15.94 8.08
C LEU A 77 -22.75 -17.26 8.80
N GLY A 78 -21.47 -17.52 8.95
CA GLY A 78 -20.99 -18.44 9.98
C GLY A 78 -21.28 -17.91 11.39
N ALA A 79 -21.04 -18.73 12.41
CA ALA A 79 -21.04 -18.23 13.78
C ALA A 79 -19.87 -17.24 13.96
N ASP A 80 -20.16 -16.10 14.59
CA ASP A 80 -19.17 -15.06 14.89
C ASP A 80 -18.36 -14.60 13.65
N ALA A 81 -19.09 -14.31 12.56
CA ALA A 81 -18.47 -13.86 11.32
C ALA A 81 -17.83 -12.46 11.47
N GLY A 82 -16.53 -12.40 11.28
CA GLY A 82 -15.79 -11.14 11.31
C GLY A 82 -16.01 -10.29 10.05
N VAL A 83 -15.89 -8.97 10.24
CA VAL A 83 -15.77 -8.02 9.13
C VAL A 83 -14.43 -7.32 9.22
N SER A 84 -13.71 -7.20 8.11
CA SER A 84 -12.46 -6.45 8.03
C SER A 84 -12.53 -5.34 6.97
N LEU A 85 -11.73 -4.30 7.18
CA LEU A 85 -11.47 -3.28 6.18
C LEU A 85 -10.01 -3.42 5.72
N ASP A 86 -9.80 -3.72 4.44
CA ASP A 86 -8.47 -3.94 3.86
C ASP A 86 -7.94 -2.60 3.31
N ILE A 87 -6.97 -1.98 4.03
CA ILE A 87 -6.40 -0.68 3.69
C ILE A 87 -5.09 -0.86 2.93
N ASN A 88 -5.14 -0.74 1.61
CA ASN A 88 -4.00 -0.84 0.72
C ASN A 88 -3.66 0.49 0.03
N GLY A 89 -4.53 1.48 0.12
CA GLY A 89 -4.38 2.85 -0.36
C GLY A 89 -4.72 3.87 0.72
N ASN A 90 -4.60 5.14 0.40
CA ASN A 90 -4.99 6.21 1.31
C ASN A 90 -6.52 6.22 1.47
N ILE A 91 -6.99 6.35 2.70
CA ILE A 91 -8.39 6.58 3.02
C ILE A 91 -8.55 7.87 3.81
N THR A 92 -9.65 8.57 3.53
CA THR A 92 -10.02 9.76 4.30
C THR A 92 -10.58 9.34 5.67
N ALA A 93 -10.24 10.08 6.72
CA ALA A 93 -10.85 9.88 8.03
C ALA A 93 -12.38 10.12 7.94
N GLY A 94 -13.15 9.25 8.58
CA GLY A 94 -14.61 9.32 8.51
C GLY A 94 -15.29 8.03 8.99
N THR A 95 -16.61 8.04 8.93
CA THR A 95 -17.42 6.85 9.23
C THR A 95 -17.99 6.30 7.94
N TYR A 96 -17.76 5.01 7.71
CA TYR A 96 -18.17 4.29 6.51
C TYR A 96 -19.07 3.13 6.86
N THR A 97 -20.13 2.92 6.06
CA THR A 97 -20.93 1.70 6.14
C THR A 97 -20.30 0.64 5.24
N LEU A 98 -19.77 -0.41 5.86
CA LEU A 98 -19.12 -1.49 5.15
C LEU A 98 -20.11 -2.46 4.55
N VAL A 99 -21.08 -2.89 5.37
CA VAL A 99 -22.07 -3.89 5.01
C VAL A 99 -23.47 -3.41 5.43
N SER A 100 -24.46 -3.64 4.59
CA SER A 100 -25.88 -3.56 4.95
C SER A 100 -26.61 -4.80 4.47
N TRP A 101 -27.70 -5.18 5.15
CA TRP A 101 -28.52 -6.33 4.77
C TRP A 101 -30.01 -6.09 5.02
N ASP A 102 -30.86 -6.77 4.25
CA ASP A 102 -32.31 -6.75 4.51
C ASP A 102 -32.69 -7.85 5.50
N ASN A 103 -32.19 -9.06 5.27
CA ASN A 103 -32.46 -10.24 6.10
C ASN A 103 -31.17 -10.96 6.48
N LEU A 104 -30.96 -11.17 7.78
CA LEU A 104 -29.93 -12.08 8.29
C LEU A 104 -30.61 -13.45 8.52
N THR A 105 -30.35 -14.39 7.61
CA THR A 105 -31.08 -15.68 7.56
C THR A 105 -30.43 -16.76 8.40
N ALA A 106 -29.13 -16.62 8.70
CA ALA A 106 -28.38 -17.55 9.55
C ALA A 106 -27.11 -16.87 10.11
N GLY A 107 -26.61 -17.40 11.22
CA GLY A 107 -25.38 -16.95 11.88
C GLY A 107 -25.51 -15.58 12.56
N ASN A 108 -24.37 -15.01 12.89
CA ASN A 108 -24.26 -13.71 13.57
C ASN A 108 -22.93 -13.06 13.20
N PHE A 109 -22.86 -11.76 13.40
CA PHE A 109 -21.58 -11.04 13.36
C PHE A 109 -20.79 -11.28 14.65
N ALA A 110 -19.46 -11.32 14.54
CA ALA A 110 -18.55 -11.29 15.67
C ALA A 110 -18.70 -9.99 16.47
N ASP A 111 -18.17 -9.98 17.68
CA ASP A 111 -18.06 -8.76 18.47
C ASP A 111 -17.28 -7.70 17.67
N ALA A 112 -17.81 -6.49 17.59
CA ALA A 112 -17.20 -5.38 16.88
C ALA A 112 -15.76 -5.09 17.34
N GLY A 113 -15.45 -5.35 18.63
CA GLY A 113 -14.10 -5.22 19.18
C GLY A 113 -13.07 -6.23 18.63
N THR A 114 -13.52 -7.30 17.98
CA THR A 114 -12.65 -8.30 17.32
C THR A 114 -12.47 -8.04 15.82
N MET A 115 -13.21 -7.11 15.24
CA MET A 115 -13.07 -6.70 13.84
C MET A 115 -11.80 -5.86 13.66
N THR A 116 -11.17 -5.93 12.50
CA THR A 116 -9.82 -5.39 12.31
C THR A 116 -9.67 -4.63 10.99
N LEU A 117 -8.78 -3.64 11.03
CA LEU A 117 -8.16 -3.09 9.83
C LEU A 117 -7.06 -4.05 9.37
N THR A 118 -7.02 -4.35 8.08
CA THR A 118 -6.02 -5.23 7.44
C THR A 118 -5.43 -4.52 6.21
N GLY A 119 -4.42 -5.11 5.58
CA GLY A 119 -3.78 -4.52 4.40
C GLY A 119 -2.47 -3.78 4.72
N THR A 120 -1.83 -3.31 3.66
CA THR A 120 -0.45 -2.79 3.71
C THR A 120 -0.32 -1.51 4.54
N LEU A 121 -1.36 -0.67 4.55
CA LEU A 121 -1.39 0.61 5.28
C LEU A 121 -2.21 0.55 6.57
N ALA A 122 -2.71 -0.61 6.98
CA ALA A 122 -3.56 -0.75 8.17
C ALA A 122 -2.93 -0.13 9.44
N SER A 123 -1.61 -0.23 9.59
CA SER A 123 -0.88 0.32 10.75
C SER A 123 -0.84 1.86 10.80
N LEU A 124 -1.22 2.53 9.73
CA LEU A 124 -1.30 4.00 9.67
C LEU A 124 -2.66 4.52 10.16
N TYR A 125 -3.61 3.63 10.36
CA TYR A 125 -4.98 3.96 10.72
C TYR A 125 -5.41 3.25 11.99
N GLN A 126 -6.39 3.83 12.66
CA GLN A 126 -7.16 3.18 13.71
C GLN A 126 -8.62 3.17 13.29
N GLY A 127 -9.33 2.08 13.64
CA GLY A 127 -10.72 1.88 13.26
C GLY A 127 -11.56 1.38 14.42
N THR A 128 -12.71 2.00 14.62
CA THR A 128 -13.72 1.53 15.56
C THR A 128 -14.91 0.98 14.79
N PHE A 129 -15.12 -0.33 14.87
CA PHE A 129 -16.25 -1.00 14.22
C PHE A 129 -17.49 -0.92 15.11
N ASN A 130 -18.65 -0.92 14.47
CA ASN A 130 -19.95 -1.00 15.12
C ASN A 130 -20.90 -1.89 14.32
N VAL A 131 -21.52 -2.85 14.98
CA VAL A 131 -22.58 -3.70 14.43
C VAL A 131 -23.93 -3.20 14.94
N ASN A 132 -24.72 -2.63 14.05
CA ASN A 132 -26.08 -2.16 14.39
C ASN A 132 -27.12 -3.10 13.77
N THR A 133 -27.67 -3.99 14.59
CA THR A 133 -28.71 -4.95 14.14
C THR A 133 -30.05 -4.29 13.91
N GLY A 134 -30.34 -3.15 14.53
CA GLY A 134 -31.57 -2.38 14.31
C GLY A 134 -31.58 -1.72 12.93
N ASP A 135 -30.49 -1.06 12.57
CA ASP A 135 -30.29 -0.44 11.26
C ASP A 135 -29.77 -1.42 10.21
N LYS A 136 -29.45 -2.66 10.65
CA LYS A 136 -28.92 -3.74 9.78
C LYS A 136 -27.65 -3.31 9.03
N THR A 137 -26.68 -2.77 9.76
CA THR A 137 -25.41 -2.29 9.20
C THR A 137 -24.22 -2.69 10.04
N VAL A 138 -23.09 -2.84 9.37
CA VAL A 138 -21.74 -2.78 9.99
C VAL A 138 -21.06 -1.52 9.50
N THR A 139 -20.66 -0.67 10.43
CA THR A 139 -19.92 0.56 10.15
C THR A 139 -18.53 0.52 10.75
N VAL A 140 -17.63 1.35 10.23
CA VAL A 140 -16.33 1.62 10.83
C VAL A 140 -16.05 3.11 10.82
N SER A 141 -15.62 3.64 11.95
CA SER A 141 -15.06 5.00 12.05
C SER A 141 -13.55 4.90 11.96
N VAL A 142 -12.97 5.51 10.95
CA VAL A 142 -11.54 5.46 10.67
C VAL A 142 -10.90 6.82 10.91
N SER A 143 -9.74 6.82 11.54
CA SER A 143 -8.87 7.99 11.68
C SER A 143 -7.40 7.58 11.54
N MET A 144 -6.50 8.55 11.43
CA MET A 144 -5.06 8.25 11.51
C MET A 144 -4.73 7.66 12.87
N ALA A 145 -3.81 6.71 12.89
CA ALA A 145 -3.29 6.16 14.15
C ALA A 145 -2.45 7.20 14.90
N ASP A 146 -2.36 7.05 16.22
CA ASP A 146 -1.54 7.94 17.04
C ASP A 146 -0.06 7.90 16.60
N GLY A 147 0.56 9.08 16.55
CA GLY A 147 1.95 9.22 16.10
C GLY A 147 2.15 9.15 14.59
N VAL A 148 1.09 9.06 13.79
CA VAL A 148 1.18 9.22 12.33
C VAL A 148 1.00 10.68 11.95
N VAL A 149 1.97 11.22 11.21
CA VAL A 149 1.97 12.59 10.67
C VAL A 149 1.95 12.52 9.16
N VAL A 150 0.95 13.15 8.55
CA VAL A 150 0.88 13.32 7.10
C VAL A 150 1.64 14.59 6.71
N TRP A 151 2.48 14.50 5.68
CA TRP A 151 3.19 15.68 5.18
C TRP A 151 2.21 16.70 4.60
N ASP A 152 2.32 17.93 5.08
CA ASP A 152 1.42 19.05 4.80
C ASP A 152 1.94 20.02 3.72
N GLY A 153 3.01 19.64 2.99
CA GLY A 153 3.65 20.49 1.97
C GLY A 153 4.70 21.44 2.51
N ASN A 154 4.84 21.58 3.82
CA ASN A 154 5.81 22.46 4.46
C ASN A 154 7.20 21.81 4.61
N PRO A 155 8.27 22.61 4.83
CA PRO A 155 9.58 22.08 5.20
C PRO A 155 9.51 21.21 6.45
N ILE A 156 10.23 20.08 6.42
CA ILE A 156 10.21 19.10 7.50
C ILE A 156 11.29 19.45 8.51
N GLY A 157 10.88 19.77 9.72
CA GLY A 157 11.77 19.96 10.87
C GLY A 157 12.28 18.65 11.45
N ALA A 158 12.85 18.71 12.65
CA ALA A 158 13.31 17.51 13.34
C ALA A 158 12.12 16.58 13.67
N VAL A 159 12.28 15.30 13.36
CA VAL A 159 11.30 14.22 13.62
C VAL A 159 11.97 13.16 14.47
N ASP A 160 11.31 12.71 15.52
CA ASP A 160 11.82 11.69 16.41
C ASP A 160 11.30 10.27 16.06
N ASN A 161 11.86 9.26 16.71
CA ASN A 161 11.57 7.85 16.45
C ASN A 161 10.22 7.35 17.02
N THR A 162 9.38 8.24 17.52
CA THR A 162 7.99 7.92 17.89
C THR A 162 7.01 8.20 16.77
N THR A 163 7.42 9.01 15.80
CA THR A 163 6.61 9.50 14.69
C THR A 163 6.72 8.59 13.47
N THR A 164 5.59 8.18 12.92
CA THR A 164 5.49 7.60 11.57
C THR A 164 5.13 8.71 10.58
N TYR A 165 5.92 8.87 9.53
CA TYR A 165 5.70 9.92 8.53
C TYR A 165 5.07 9.35 7.27
N LEU A 166 3.98 9.97 6.79
CA LEU A 166 3.25 9.58 5.58
C LEU A 166 3.25 10.71 4.54
N PHE A 167 3.73 10.40 3.36
CA PHE A 167 3.55 11.20 2.15
C PHE A 167 2.43 10.54 1.33
N ASP A 168 1.22 11.06 1.44
CA ASP A 168 0.01 10.46 0.86
C ASP A 168 -0.30 10.93 -0.57
N GLY A 169 0.53 11.82 -1.12
CA GLY A 169 0.37 12.40 -2.45
C GLY A 169 -0.59 13.61 -2.53
N THR A 170 -1.20 14.03 -1.43
CA THR A 170 -1.99 15.28 -1.41
C THR A 170 -1.13 16.52 -1.65
N HIS A 171 0.13 16.44 -1.26
CA HIS A 171 1.15 17.45 -1.54
C HIS A 171 2.26 16.86 -2.41
N THR A 172 2.76 17.64 -3.36
CA THR A 172 3.78 17.24 -4.35
C THR A 172 4.92 18.25 -4.40
N GLY A 173 5.97 17.90 -5.14
CA GLY A 173 7.14 18.77 -5.31
C GLY A 173 8.22 18.53 -4.28
N VAL A 174 8.84 19.60 -3.74
CA VAL A 174 10.04 19.47 -2.91
C VAL A 174 9.70 19.42 -1.44
N ALA A 175 10.03 18.29 -0.80
CA ALA A 175 10.05 18.15 0.65
C ALA A 175 11.46 18.50 1.18
N SER A 176 11.60 19.67 1.75
CA SER A 176 12.87 20.20 2.24
C SER A 176 13.11 19.79 3.68
N LEU A 177 14.21 19.07 3.96
CA LEU A 177 14.58 18.64 5.31
C LEU A 177 15.37 19.75 6.00
N THR A 178 14.74 20.45 6.93
CA THR A 178 15.37 21.54 7.73
C THR A 178 15.83 21.06 9.10
N GLY A 179 15.47 19.87 9.52
CA GLY A 179 15.94 19.16 10.70
C GLY A 179 16.14 17.69 10.41
N ASP A 180 16.81 16.97 11.30
CA ASP A 180 17.06 15.53 11.13
C ASP A 180 15.75 14.74 11.29
N VAL A 181 15.43 13.91 10.30
CA VAL A 181 14.24 13.07 10.27
C VAL A 181 14.62 11.66 10.72
N ASN A 182 14.43 11.39 12.01
CA ASN A 182 14.64 10.09 12.64
C ASN A 182 13.28 9.43 12.93
N ALA A 183 12.49 9.19 11.88
CA ALA A 183 11.15 8.65 12.04
C ALA A 183 11.14 7.17 12.43
N LYS A 184 10.08 6.73 13.15
CA LYS A 184 9.79 5.31 13.44
C LYS A 184 9.58 4.52 12.15
N ALA A 185 8.90 5.12 11.16
CA ALA A 185 8.74 4.61 9.82
C ALA A 185 8.41 5.76 8.86
N ILE A 186 8.71 5.58 7.59
CA ILE A 186 8.38 6.54 6.52
C ILE A 186 7.63 5.80 5.43
N TYR A 187 6.47 6.32 5.04
CA TYR A 187 5.66 5.79 3.95
C TYR A 187 5.51 6.84 2.84
N PHE A 188 5.75 6.41 1.62
CA PHE A 188 5.43 7.18 0.42
C PHE A 188 4.32 6.43 -0.33
N ASN A 189 3.13 6.99 -0.35
CA ASN A 189 1.97 6.45 -1.05
C ASN A 189 1.40 7.49 -2.03
N ASN A 190 2.26 7.97 -2.91
CA ASN A 190 1.94 8.94 -3.94
C ASN A 190 1.59 8.24 -5.26
N GLY A 191 0.54 8.70 -5.93
CA GLY A 191 0.08 8.17 -7.21
C GLY A 191 0.83 8.73 -8.42
N ILE A 192 0.46 8.29 -9.62
CA ILE A 192 1.00 8.81 -10.88
C ILE A 192 0.80 10.33 -10.95
N GLY A 193 1.87 11.05 -11.30
CA GLY A 193 1.88 12.51 -11.40
C GLY A 193 1.94 13.25 -10.05
N GLN A 194 1.99 12.52 -8.94
CA GLN A 194 2.16 13.08 -7.59
C GLN A 194 3.63 12.95 -7.14
N ASP A 195 4.55 13.40 -7.99
CA ASP A 195 5.98 13.23 -7.76
C ASP A 195 6.49 14.08 -6.61
N LEU A 196 7.42 13.50 -5.86
CA LEU A 196 8.08 14.10 -4.70
C LEU A 196 9.59 14.14 -4.91
N GLU A 197 10.23 15.15 -4.32
CA GLU A 197 11.69 15.24 -4.23
C GLU A 197 12.10 15.58 -2.81
N LEU A 198 12.92 14.76 -2.18
CA LEU A 198 13.50 15.04 -0.86
C LEU A 198 14.87 15.69 -1.04
N THR A 199 15.05 16.83 -0.37
CA THR A 199 16.30 17.60 -0.38
C THR A 199 16.73 17.99 1.03
N ASN A 200 18.03 17.91 1.31
CA ASN A 200 18.60 18.42 2.56
C ASN A 200 18.69 19.94 2.52
N ASN A 201 18.23 20.58 3.60
CA ASN A 201 18.34 22.02 3.82
C ASN A 201 18.65 22.30 5.30
N GLY A 202 19.78 21.79 5.76
CA GLY A 202 20.18 21.85 7.16
C GLY A 202 19.86 20.59 7.97
N GLY A 203 18.93 19.75 7.51
CA GLY A 203 18.62 18.43 8.06
C GLY A 203 18.89 17.30 7.07
N LYS A 204 18.72 16.07 7.51
CA LYS A 204 18.92 14.84 6.73
C LYS A 204 17.97 13.73 7.16
N LEU A 205 17.87 12.66 6.36
CA LEU A 205 17.29 11.42 6.85
C LEU A 205 18.28 10.74 7.81
N ALA A 206 17.79 10.25 8.93
CA ALA A 206 18.57 9.59 9.98
C ALA A 206 17.77 8.45 10.61
N GLY A 207 18.43 7.68 11.50
CA GLY A 207 17.80 6.61 12.24
C GLY A 207 17.63 5.31 11.48
N ASN A 208 16.81 4.42 12.03
CA ASN A 208 16.67 3.04 11.56
C ASN A 208 15.22 2.59 11.29
N GLY A 209 14.26 3.50 11.31
CA GLY A 209 12.89 3.21 10.96
C GLY A 209 12.78 2.75 9.50
N ALA A 210 11.87 1.82 9.19
CA ALA A 210 11.74 1.35 7.82
C ALA A 210 11.10 2.41 6.90
N MET A 211 11.58 2.48 5.66
CA MET A 211 11.00 3.29 4.59
C MET A 211 10.27 2.37 3.62
N THR A 212 9.03 2.70 3.28
CA THR A 212 8.23 1.92 2.33
C THR A 212 7.66 2.84 1.24
N LYS A 213 8.00 2.54 -0.01
CA LYS A 213 7.40 3.18 -1.18
C LYS A 213 6.27 2.32 -1.71
N LEU A 214 5.10 2.93 -1.76
CA LEU A 214 3.83 2.42 -2.29
C LEU A 214 3.28 3.43 -3.30
N GLY A 215 2.24 3.02 -4.05
CA GLY A 215 1.65 3.85 -5.09
C GLY A 215 2.59 4.04 -6.30
N GLU A 216 2.02 4.35 -7.45
CA GLU A 216 2.71 4.31 -8.75
C GLU A 216 3.59 5.54 -9.05
N GLY A 217 3.52 6.59 -8.22
CA GLY A 217 4.28 7.84 -8.40
C GLY A 217 5.77 7.68 -8.11
N LYS A 218 6.51 8.75 -8.33
CA LYS A 218 7.97 8.81 -8.17
C LYS A 218 8.35 9.58 -6.91
N VAL A 219 9.34 9.08 -6.19
CA VAL A 219 10.05 9.81 -5.12
C VAL A 219 11.51 9.91 -5.49
N THR A 220 12.03 11.13 -5.54
CA THR A 220 13.43 11.42 -5.85
C THR A 220 14.18 11.80 -4.58
N PHE A 221 15.29 11.12 -4.30
CA PHE A 221 16.23 11.47 -3.23
C PHE A 221 17.40 12.23 -3.84
N ASN A 222 17.39 13.54 -3.66
CA ASN A 222 18.41 14.46 -4.20
C ASN A 222 19.31 15.01 -3.10
N SER A 223 19.66 14.16 -2.15
CA SER A 223 20.47 14.51 -0.99
C SER A 223 21.51 13.45 -0.72
N SER A 224 22.73 13.87 -0.41
CA SER A 224 23.82 13.01 0.02
C SER A 224 23.98 13.02 1.55
N ASN A 225 24.72 12.05 2.08
CA ASN A 225 25.08 11.94 3.50
C ASN A 225 23.88 11.73 4.44
N ASN A 226 22.89 10.95 4.01
CA ASN A 226 21.84 10.49 4.90
C ASN A 226 22.38 9.42 5.85
N ASP A 227 22.26 9.64 7.17
CA ASP A 227 22.65 8.67 8.22
C ASP A 227 21.52 7.67 8.47
N TYR A 228 20.75 7.40 7.45
CA TYR A 228 19.65 6.47 7.51
C TYR A 228 20.16 5.03 7.39
N SER A 229 19.79 4.17 8.34
CA SER A 229 20.20 2.76 8.38
C SER A 229 19.01 1.79 8.32
N GLY A 230 17.79 2.30 8.23
CA GLY A 230 16.58 1.52 8.10
C GLY A 230 16.45 0.84 6.73
N ALA A 231 15.66 -0.24 6.68
CA ALA A 231 15.36 -0.92 5.42
C ALA A 231 14.54 -0.01 4.49
N VAL A 232 14.86 -0.04 3.19
CA VAL A 232 14.10 0.64 2.13
C VAL A 232 13.38 -0.40 1.29
N ASN A 233 12.05 -0.40 1.34
CA ASN A 233 11.22 -1.36 0.64
C ASN A 233 10.47 -0.65 -0.50
N ILE A 234 10.82 -0.94 -1.74
CA ILE A 234 10.19 -0.37 -2.94
C ILE A 234 9.20 -1.39 -3.46
N LYS A 235 7.94 -1.29 -3.04
CA LYS A 235 6.89 -2.24 -3.38
C LYS A 235 6.20 -1.87 -4.68
N GLU A 236 6.06 -0.55 -4.95
CA GLU A 236 5.37 -0.04 -6.12
C GLU A 236 5.91 1.34 -6.50
N GLY A 237 5.79 1.71 -7.79
CA GLY A 237 6.25 3.00 -8.31
C GLY A 237 7.77 3.13 -8.33
N THR A 238 8.28 4.36 -8.33
CA THR A 238 9.69 4.65 -8.55
C THR A 238 10.33 5.36 -7.35
N VAL A 239 11.47 4.83 -6.91
CA VAL A 239 12.45 5.56 -6.10
C VAL A 239 13.63 5.93 -6.98
N ALA A 240 13.91 7.21 -7.14
CA ALA A 240 15.05 7.73 -7.89
C ALA A 240 16.12 8.28 -6.95
N VAL A 241 17.37 7.86 -7.20
CA VAL A 241 18.55 8.27 -6.44
C VAL A 241 19.39 9.20 -7.30
N LYS A 242 19.54 10.45 -6.87
CA LYS A 242 20.32 11.49 -7.57
C LYS A 242 21.54 12.00 -6.80
N ALA A 243 21.84 11.36 -5.68
CA ALA A 243 23.05 11.63 -4.90
C ALA A 243 23.60 10.34 -4.31
N ASN A 244 24.90 10.31 -4.06
CA ASN A 244 25.54 9.18 -3.37
C ASN A 244 25.02 9.08 -1.93
N MET A 245 24.84 7.86 -1.44
CA MET A 245 24.33 7.58 -0.08
C MET A 245 22.96 8.22 0.21
N ALA A 246 22.15 8.48 -0.83
CA ALA A 246 20.86 9.14 -0.66
C ALA A 246 19.85 8.28 0.11
N LEU A 247 19.95 6.95 0.01
CA LEU A 247 19.13 6.00 0.76
C LEU A 247 19.79 5.51 2.06
N GLY A 248 20.94 6.08 2.42
CA GLY A 248 21.68 5.67 3.62
C GLY A 248 22.40 4.33 3.46
N THR A 249 22.50 3.58 4.55
CA THR A 249 23.27 2.32 4.64
C THR A 249 22.40 1.08 4.83
N GLY A 250 21.08 1.25 4.90
CA GLY A 250 20.12 0.15 5.08
C GLY A 250 20.01 -0.76 3.86
N THR A 251 19.34 -1.89 4.05
CA THR A 251 19.05 -2.80 2.93
C THR A 251 18.00 -2.19 2.00
N VAL A 252 18.16 -2.36 0.70
CA VAL A 252 17.17 -1.93 -0.31
C VAL A 252 16.56 -3.17 -0.95
N THR A 253 15.23 -3.25 -0.93
CA THR A 253 14.46 -4.32 -1.59
C THR A 253 13.53 -3.70 -2.64
N VAL A 254 13.50 -4.29 -3.83
CA VAL A 254 12.65 -3.85 -4.94
C VAL A 254 11.75 -5.00 -5.35
N ASP A 255 10.46 -4.87 -5.06
CA ASP A 255 9.45 -5.87 -5.39
C ASP A 255 8.93 -5.71 -6.84
N ARG A 256 8.09 -6.62 -7.30
CA ARG A 256 7.67 -6.80 -8.70
C ARG A 256 7.24 -5.52 -9.43
N THR A 257 6.48 -4.64 -8.78
CA THR A 257 5.98 -3.38 -9.38
C THR A 257 6.81 -2.16 -8.98
N GLY A 258 7.86 -2.40 -8.18
CA GLY A 258 8.80 -1.37 -7.75
C GLY A 258 9.92 -1.14 -8.78
N ARG A 259 10.41 0.09 -8.81
CA ARG A 259 11.53 0.53 -9.64
C ARG A 259 12.53 1.34 -8.82
N LEU A 260 13.79 0.93 -8.83
CA LEU A 260 14.91 1.72 -8.33
C LEU A 260 15.63 2.36 -9.51
N GLU A 261 15.63 3.68 -9.60
CA GLU A 261 16.29 4.45 -10.66
C GLU A 261 17.58 5.09 -10.14
N ILE A 262 18.69 4.76 -10.75
CA ILE A 262 20.01 5.32 -10.44
C ILE A 262 20.28 6.47 -11.40
N GLY A 263 20.12 7.70 -10.91
CA GLY A 263 20.28 8.94 -11.66
C GLY A 263 21.62 9.66 -11.42
N VAL A 264 22.61 8.98 -10.83
CA VAL A 264 23.96 9.47 -10.58
C VAL A 264 24.99 8.49 -11.13
N THR A 265 26.12 9.00 -11.63
CA THR A 265 27.22 8.18 -12.15
C THR A 265 28.06 7.56 -11.05
N GLY A 266 28.64 6.39 -11.29
CA GLY A 266 29.58 5.74 -10.37
C GLY A 266 29.27 4.27 -10.11
N GLY A 267 29.93 3.71 -9.11
CA GLY A 267 29.68 2.37 -8.62
C GLY A 267 28.39 2.30 -7.80
N ILE A 268 27.59 1.27 -8.02
CA ILE A 268 26.31 1.13 -7.29
C ILE A 268 26.51 1.03 -5.79
N ALA A 269 27.61 0.44 -5.34
CA ALA A 269 27.95 0.35 -3.92
C ALA A 269 28.25 1.72 -3.29
N ASP A 270 28.83 2.65 -4.06
CA ASP A 270 29.09 4.02 -3.59
C ASP A 270 27.80 4.85 -3.55
N ILE A 271 26.85 4.52 -4.45
CA ILE A 271 25.58 5.24 -4.59
C ILE A 271 24.58 4.81 -3.50
N LEU A 272 24.47 3.51 -3.24
CA LEU A 272 23.50 2.93 -2.31
C LEU A 272 24.12 2.53 -0.95
N GLY A 273 25.38 2.84 -0.71
CA GLY A 273 26.14 2.30 0.41
C GLY A 273 26.66 0.89 0.13
N ALA A 274 27.26 0.26 1.13
CA ALA A 274 27.95 -1.03 0.95
C ALA A 274 27.03 -2.22 0.62
N THR A 275 25.73 -2.07 0.78
CA THR A 275 24.74 -3.16 0.62
C THR A 275 24.15 -3.13 -0.78
N MET A 276 24.30 -4.24 -1.52
CA MET A 276 23.64 -4.38 -2.83
C MET A 276 22.13 -4.58 -2.67
N PRO A 277 21.30 -4.01 -3.54
CA PRO A 277 19.86 -4.17 -3.46
C PRO A 277 19.44 -5.61 -3.77
N THR A 278 18.34 -6.05 -3.12
CA THR A 278 17.65 -7.30 -3.44
C THR A 278 16.47 -6.99 -4.37
N ILE A 279 16.44 -7.61 -5.54
CA ILE A 279 15.41 -7.38 -6.57
C ILE A 279 14.51 -8.62 -6.67
N ASN A 280 13.24 -8.48 -6.27
CA ASN A 280 12.26 -9.57 -6.26
C ASN A 280 11.20 -9.35 -7.35
N GLY A 281 11.58 -9.51 -8.61
CA GLY A 281 10.73 -9.27 -9.76
C GLY A 281 10.59 -7.78 -10.14
N GLY A 282 11.24 -6.88 -9.40
CA GLY A 282 11.26 -5.44 -9.68
C GLY A 282 12.30 -5.03 -10.71
N THR A 283 12.41 -3.72 -10.92
CA THR A 283 13.35 -3.12 -11.90
C THR A 283 14.42 -2.30 -11.20
N ILE A 284 15.69 -2.51 -11.59
CA ILE A 284 16.75 -1.55 -11.36
C ILE A 284 17.11 -0.87 -12.68
N ALA A 285 17.07 0.46 -12.70
CA ALA A 285 17.29 1.25 -13.90
C ALA A 285 18.47 2.21 -13.72
N PHE A 286 19.34 2.28 -14.68
CA PHE A 286 20.44 3.25 -14.75
C PHE A 286 20.08 4.34 -15.74
N ALA A 287 19.99 5.59 -15.26
CA ALA A 287 19.54 6.76 -16.01
C ALA A 287 20.41 8.00 -15.71
N SER A 288 21.71 7.79 -15.48
CA SER A 288 22.62 8.83 -14.97
C SER A 288 23.13 9.82 -16.04
N GLY A 289 22.99 9.50 -17.32
CA GLY A 289 23.64 10.24 -18.40
C GLY A 289 25.15 10.02 -18.50
N GLY A 290 25.70 9.05 -17.79
CA GLY A 290 27.14 8.73 -17.76
C GLY A 290 27.43 7.29 -17.38
N ALA A 291 28.67 7.00 -17.00
CA ALA A 291 29.11 5.64 -16.70
C ALA A 291 28.69 5.19 -15.30
N ASN A 292 28.13 3.99 -15.22
CA ASN A 292 27.84 3.27 -13.99
C ASN A 292 28.55 1.92 -13.97
N THR A 293 28.86 1.42 -12.80
CA THR A 293 29.48 0.10 -12.62
C THR A 293 28.67 -0.73 -11.62
N LEU A 294 28.26 -1.91 -12.05
CA LEU A 294 27.72 -2.96 -11.21
C LEU A 294 28.85 -3.94 -10.87
N GLY A 295 29.52 -3.70 -9.74
CA GLY A 295 30.73 -4.43 -9.34
C GLY A 295 30.46 -5.71 -8.54
N LYS A 296 29.20 -6.00 -8.22
CA LYS A 296 28.77 -7.22 -7.51
C LYS A 296 27.49 -7.74 -8.13
N LEU A 297 27.20 -9.02 -7.90
CA LEU A 297 25.93 -9.61 -8.36
C LEU A 297 24.75 -9.02 -7.58
N LEU A 298 23.68 -8.68 -8.29
CA LEU A 298 22.39 -8.40 -7.68
C LEU A 298 21.82 -9.68 -7.08
N THR A 299 21.18 -9.56 -5.94
CA THR A 299 20.47 -10.68 -5.29
C THR A 299 18.99 -10.62 -5.59
N GLY A 300 18.30 -11.77 -5.48
CA GLY A 300 16.85 -11.87 -5.69
C GLY A 300 16.47 -12.77 -6.86
N SER A 301 15.25 -12.61 -7.36
CA SER A 301 14.68 -13.41 -8.46
C SER A 301 13.89 -12.53 -9.42
N GLY A 302 13.86 -12.89 -10.72
CA GLY A 302 13.11 -12.14 -11.72
C GLY A 302 13.61 -10.70 -11.90
N ILE A 303 14.92 -10.49 -11.84
CA ILE A 303 15.55 -9.16 -11.89
C ILE A 303 15.37 -8.55 -13.27
N ASN A 304 14.77 -7.35 -13.34
CA ASN A 304 14.74 -6.54 -14.56
C ASN A 304 15.82 -5.47 -14.48
N LEU A 305 16.75 -5.50 -15.46
CA LEU A 305 17.82 -4.53 -15.59
C LEU A 305 17.53 -3.61 -16.77
N GLU A 306 17.53 -2.30 -16.54
CA GLU A 306 17.29 -1.30 -17.57
C GLU A 306 18.46 -0.30 -17.60
N VAL A 307 18.86 0.09 -18.80
CA VAL A 307 19.79 1.20 -19.03
C VAL A 307 19.08 2.20 -19.94
N SER A 308 18.83 3.40 -19.43
CA SER A 308 18.07 4.43 -20.12
C SER A 308 18.74 5.80 -19.95
N GLY A 309 18.30 6.75 -20.76
CA GLY A 309 18.88 8.09 -20.79
C GLY A 309 20.08 8.22 -21.74
N ALA A 310 20.16 9.36 -22.42
CA ALA A 310 21.23 9.63 -23.34
C ALA A 310 22.60 9.65 -22.63
N GLY A 311 23.57 8.93 -23.16
CA GLY A 311 24.92 8.84 -22.61
C GLY A 311 25.07 7.92 -21.39
N THR A 312 24.02 7.24 -20.94
CA THR A 312 24.14 6.26 -19.85
C THR A 312 24.82 4.99 -20.35
N ALA A 313 25.83 4.54 -19.62
CA ALA A 313 26.52 3.29 -19.86
C ALA A 313 26.58 2.48 -18.56
N LEU A 314 26.43 1.16 -18.66
CA LEU A 314 26.56 0.25 -17.52
C LEU A 314 27.63 -0.79 -17.81
N THR A 315 28.65 -0.84 -16.95
CA THR A 315 29.63 -1.91 -16.93
C THR A 315 29.25 -2.91 -15.85
N VAL A 316 29.06 -4.16 -16.22
CA VAL A 316 28.86 -5.26 -15.28
C VAL A 316 30.20 -6.00 -15.13
N SER A 317 30.82 -5.88 -13.97
CA SER A 317 32.03 -6.62 -13.65
C SER A 317 31.68 -7.63 -12.56
N THR A 318 31.80 -8.92 -12.88
CA THR A 318 31.72 -9.97 -11.84
C THR A 318 33.02 -9.97 -11.07
N ALA A 319 32.96 -9.69 -9.78
CA ALA A 319 34.08 -10.05 -8.90
C ALA A 319 34.23 -11.57 -8.93
N GLN A 320 35.41 -12.05 -9.31
CA GLN A 320 35.79 -13.46 -9.19
C GLN A 320 35.89 -13.87 -7.74
#